data_fca645829cdab479333f04291ac178fd
#
_entry.id   fca645829cdab479333f04291ac178fd
#
_cell.length_a   1.000
_cell.length_b   1.000
_cell.length_c   1.000
_cell.angle_alpha   90.00
_cell.angle_beta   90.00
_cell.angle_gamma   90.00
#
_symmetry.space_group_name_H-M   'P 1'
#
loop_
_entity.id
_entity.type
_entity.pdbx_description
1 polymer ?
#
loop_
_entity_poly.entity_id
_entity_poly.type
_entity_poly.pdbx_seq_one_letter_code
_entity_poly.pdbx_strand_id
1 'polypeptide(L)'
;MPKKIFKKYAPNPDKIKNMKGLGFLAKWIGNPNLWHIHRHSTAKAFANGLFWMSIPIPSQMVTSAVTAILIRANLPLSVALVWISNPLTMPPIFYFNYLVGTWILGTEAEASLHFEMSWDWIVTTLDELWLPLYLGSITVGTVLAVTSYFGLHLFWKIHVRRSWERRMQQRRAKAAQES
;
A
#
# COMPACT_ATOMS: atom_id res chain seq x y z
N MET A 1 19.78 8.26 13.66
CA MET A 1 20.48 8.69 12.44
C MET A 1 19.79 8.21 11.11
N PRO A 2 18.48 8.16 10.99
CA PRO A 2 17.81 7.78 9.74
C PRO A 2 17.80 8.90 8.69
N LYS A 3 17.93 10.18 9.10
CA LYS A 3 17.81 11.34 8.20
C LYS A 3 18.81 11.38 7.03
N LYS A 4 20.01 10.82 7.20
CA LYS A 4 21.05 10.83 6.15
C LYS A 4 20.75 9.84 5.01
N ILE A 5 20.13 8.69 5.31
CA ILE A 5 19.79 7.66 4.33
C ILE A 5 18.65 8.16 3.43
N PHE A 6 17.63 8.78 4.01
CA PHE A 6 16.51 9.34 3.25
C PHE A 6 16.91 10.49 2.33
N LYS A 7 17.88 11.32 2.74
CA LYS A 7 18.39 12.43 1.91
C LYS A 7 19.18 11.93 0.68
N LYS A 8 19.75 10.72 0.75
CA LYS A 8 20.53 10.11 -0.34
C LYS A 8 19.61 9.49 -1.43
N TYR A 9 18.42 9.03 -1.06
CA TYR A 9 17.46 8.37 -1.96
C TYR A 9 16.25 9.24 -2.31
N ALA A 10 16.09 10.42 -1.70
CA ALA A 10 15.07 11.37 -2.12
C ALA A 10 15.44 11.91 -3.50
N PRO A 11 14.60 11.73 -4.53
CA PRO A 11 14.86 12.29 -5.86
C PRO A 11 14.96 13.80 -5.74
N ASN A 12 15.98 14.36 -6.40
CA ASN A 12 16.21 15.80 -6.38
C ASN A 12 15.02 16.50 -7.09
N PRO A 13 14.27 17.38 -6.39
CA PRO A 13 13.09 18.05 -6.96
C PRO A 13 13.36 18.74 -8.32
N ASP A 14 14.59 19.24 -8.48
CA ASP A 14 15.00 19.95 -9.71
C ASP A 14 15.20 19.00 -10.89
N LYS A 15 15.57 17.74 -10.67
CA LYS A 15 15.65 16.73 -11.74
C LYS A 15 14.26 16.35 -12.24
N ILE A 16 13.26 16.31 -11.36
CA ILE A 16 11.89 15.95 -11.71
C ILE A 16 11.19 17.09 -12.46
N LYS A 17 11.46 18.34 -12.10
CA LYS A 17 10.93 19.52 -12.82
C LYS A 17 11.31 19.56 -14.31
N ASN A 18 12.48 19.04 -14.63
CA ASN A 18 13.02 19.09 -16.00
C ASN A 18 12.62 17.88 -16.86
N MET A 19 11.89 16.92 -16.33
CA MET A 19 11.37 15.79 -17.11
C MET A 19 10.10 16.20 -17.87
N LYS A 20 10.19 16.23 -19.22
CA LYS A 20 9.04 16.52 -20.10
C LYS A 20 7.86 15.60 -19.77
N GLY A 21 6.71 16.18 -19.48
CA GLY A 21 5.48 15.46 -19.12
C GLY A 21 5.22 15.29 -17.60
N LEU A 22 6.20 15.47 -16.74
CA LEU A 22 6.04 15.35 -15.28
C LEU A 22 5.96 16.70 -14.55
N GLY A 23 5.99 17.82 -15.27
CA GLY A 23 5.95 19.18 -14.68
C GLY A 23 4.72 19.43 -13.79
N PHE A 24 3.58 18.83 -14.13
CA PHE A 24 2.36 18.85 -13.31
C PHE A 24 2.58 18.09 -11.98
N LEU A 25 3.22 16.93 -12.04
CA LEU A 25 3.51 16.11 -10.86
C LEU A 25 4.64 16.69 -10.01
N ALA A 26 5.56 17.46 -10.59
CA ALA A 26 6.68 18.06 -9.88
C ALA A 26 6.22 19.01 -8.75
N LYS A 27 5.13 19.75 -8.96
CA LYS A 27 4.52 20.61 -7.93
C LYS A 27 4.00 19.81 -6.74
N TRP A 28 3.54 18.58 -6.99
CA TRP A 28 2.98 17.71 -5.96
C TRP A 28 4.05 16.85 -5.30
N ILE A 29 5.02 16.35 -6.07
CA ILE A 29 6.15 15.53 -5.59
C ILE A 29 7.08 16.35 -4.68
N GLY A 30 7.19 17.66 -4.90
CA GLY A 30 7.94 18.59 -4.03
C GLY A 30 7.37 18.77 -2.63
N ASN A 31 6.23 18.16 -2.30
CA ASN A 31 5.63 18.26 -0.97
C ASN A 31 6.39 17.36 0.03
N PRO A 32 7.04 17.92 1.06
CA PRO A 32 7.80 17.12 2.04
C PRO A 32 6.97 16.04 2.73
N ASN A 33 5.66 16.24 2.86
CA ASN A 33 4.75 15.31 3.52
C ASN A 33 4.65 13.95 2.81
N LEU A 34 4.93 13.89 1.50
CA LEU A 34 4.94 12.62 0.74
C LEU A 34 6.13 11.72 1.09
N TRP A 35 7.20 12.32 1.66
CA TRP A 35 8.44 11.63 1.96
C TRP A 35 8.65 11.37 3.45
N HIS A 36 7.90 12.07 4.31
CA HIS A 36 8.02 11.92 5.74
C HIS A 36 7.10 10.83 6.29
N ILE A 37 7.66 10.02 7.19
CA ILE A 37 6.91 8.97 7.90
C ILE A 37 6.19 9.61 9.09
N HIS A 38 4.89 9.91 8.91
CA HIS A 38 3.99 10.29 10.01
C HIS A 38 2.86 9.27 10.12
N ARG A 39 2.25 9.17 11.28
CA ARG A 39 1.16 8.22 11.52
C ARG A 39 0.07 8.26 10.44
N HIS A 40 -0.38 9.44 10.05
CA HIS A 40 -1.45 9.60 9.05
C HIS A 40 -0.97 9.29 7.63
N SER A 41 0.21 9.77 7.25
CA SER A 41 0.80 9.53 5.93
C SER A 41 1.12 8.04 5.74
N THR A 42 1.62 7.38 6.77
CA THR A 42 1.92 5.94 6.77
C THR A 42 0.64 5.11 6.70
N ALA A 43 -0.38 5.42 7.50
CA ALA A 43 -1.64 4.68 7.47
C ALA A 43 -2.34 4.78 6.11
N LYS A 44 -2.34 5.97 5.49
CA LYS A 44 -2.84 6.17 4.13
C LYS A 44 -2.02 5.41 3.10
N ALA A 45 -0.69 5.35 3.26
CA ALA A 45 0.17 4.61 2.35
C ALA A 45 -0.09 3.11 2.38
N PHE A 46 -0.30 2.53 3.56
CA PHE A 46 -0.68 1.12 3.68
C PHE A 46 -2.04 0.84 3.05
N ALA A 47 -3.03 1.66 3.35
CA ALA A 47 -4.36 1.52 2.73
C ALA A 47 -4.27 1.58 1.20
N ASN A 48 -3.57 2.58 0.67
CA ASN A 48 -3.40 2.79 -0.76
C ASN A 48 -2.61 1.67 -1.44
N GLY A 49 -1.45 1.30 -0.89
CA GLY A 49 -0.58 0.29 -1.46
C GLY A 49 -1.22 -1.11 -1.45
N LEU A 50 -1.87 -1.50 -0.35
CA LEU A 50 -2.55 -2.79 -0.23
C LEU A 50 -3.83 -2.86 -1.09
N PHE A 51 -4.53 -1.74 -1.28
CA PHE A 51 -5.64 -1.68 -2.21
C PHE A 51 -5.17 -1.96 -3.64
N TRP A 52 -4.19 -1.19 -4.13
CA TRP A 52 -3.70 -1.35 -5.51
C TRP A 52 -2.96 -2.67 -5.74
N MET A 53 -2.29 -3.22 -4.72
CA MET A 53 -1.70 -4.56 -4.77
C MET A 53 -2.73 -5.64 -5.14
N SER A 54 -3.97 -5.48 -4.67
CA SER A 54 -5.05 -6.45 -4.88
C SER A 54 -5.67 -6.37 -6.28
N ILE A 55 -5.55 -5.24 -6.98
CA ILE A 55 -6.19 -5.00 -8.28
C ILE A 55 -5.29 -5.50 -9.42
N PRO A 56 -5.74 -6.41 -10.29
CA PRO A 56 -4.93 -6.95 -11.39
C PRO A 56 -4.82 -5.97 -12.58
N ILE A 57 -4.04 -4.89 -12.41
CA ILE A 57 -3.80 -3.89 -13.46
C ILE A 57 -2.29 -3.82 -13.73
N PRO A 58 -1.84 -3.85 -14.99
CA PRO A 58 -0.40 -3.76 -15.32
C PRO A 58 0.28 -2.49 -14.81
N SER A 59 -0.49 -1.42 -14.60
CA SER A 59 0.00 -0.11 -14.14
C SER A 59 -0.18 0.13 -12.63
N GLN A 60 -0.30 -0.91 -11.79
CA GLN A 60 -0.54 -0.82 -10.34
C GLN A 60 0.37 0.18 -9.61
N MET A 61 1.66 0.22 -9.97
CA MET A 61 2.62 1.15 -9.35
C MET A 61 2.30 2.60 -9.68
N VAL A 62 1.95 2.87 -10.95
CA VAL A 62 1.62 4.23 -11.40
C VAL A 62 0.33 4.69 -10.75
N THR A 63 -0.71 3.85 -10.74
CA THR A 63 -2.00 4.18 -10.10
C THR A 63 -1.85 4.37 -8.60
N SER A 64 -1.05 3.53 -7.93
CA SER A 64 -0.70 3.70 -6.51
C SER A 64 0.07 4.99 -6.25
N ALA A 65 1.00 5.36 -7.12
CA ALA A 65 1.76 6.60 -6.98
C ALA A 65 0.85 7.83 -7.15
N VAL A 66 0.01 7.85 -8.17
CA VAL A 66 -0.93 8.95 -8.43
C VAL A 66 -1.90 9.13 -7.27
N THR A 67 -2.53 8.04 -6.84
CA THR A 67 -3.48 8.09 -5.70
C THR A 67 -2.77 8.46 -4.40
N ALA A 68 -1.55 7.99 -4.14
CA ALA A 68 -0.77 8.38 -2.96
C ALA A 68 -0.50 9.89 -2.93
N ILE A 69 -0.20 10.50 -4.09
CA ILE A 69 -0.03 11.94 -4.21
C ILE A 69 -1.35 12.67 -3.88
N LEU A 70 -2.47 12.25 -4.48
CA LEU A 70 -3.77 12.87 -4.30
C LEU A 70 -4.23 12.86 -2.84
N ILE A 71 -4.10 11.73 -2.15
CA ILE A 71 -4.49 11.58 -0.74
C ILE A 71 -3.41 12.03 0.24
N ARG A 72 -2.27 12.53 -0.25
CA ARG A 72 -1.10 12.93 0.54
C ARG A 72 -0.61 11.81 1.46
N ALA A 73 -0.50 10.60 0.91
CA ALA A 73 0.10 9.44 1.55
C ALA A 73 1.61 9.43 1.36
N ASN A 74 2.32 8.58 2.10
CA ASN A 74 3.75 8.37 1.87
C ASN A 74 3.96 7.64 0.54
N LEU A 75 4.50 8.34 -0.45
CA LEU A 75 4.66 7.85 -1.82
C LEU A 75 5.55 6.61 -1.93
N PRO A 76 6.79 6.62 -1.40
CA PRO A 76 7.67 5.44 -1.46
C PRO A 76 7.05 4.21 -0.83
N LEU A 77 6.37 4.38 0.29
CA LEU A 77 5.75 3.28 1.01
C LEU A 77 4.54 2.71 0.26
N SER A 78 3.70 3.57 -0.33
CA SER A 78 2.57 3.13 -1.16
C SER A 78 3.02 2.28 -2.33
N VAL A 79 4.03 2.74 -3.08
CA VAL A 79 4.57 2.02 -4.24
C VAL A 79 5.28 0.73 -3.82
N ALA A 80 6.04 0.75 -2.72
CA ALA A 80 6.71 -0.44 -2.20
C ALA A 80 5.73 -1.54 -1.80
N LEU A 81 4.58 -1.20 -1.25
CA LEU A 81 3.56 -2.18 -0.84
C LEU A 81 2.89 -2.86 -2.06
N VAL A 82 2.83 -2.20 -3.20
CA VAL A 82 2.34 -2.84 -4.45
C VAL A 82 3.24 -4.02 -4.85
N TRP A 83 4.54 -3.97 -4.55
CA TRP A 83 5.48 -5.07 -4.83
C TRP A 83 5.21 -6.36 -4.05
N ILE A 84 4.28 -6.36 -3.10
CA ILE A 84 3.78 -7.58 -2.46
C ILE A 84 3.15 -8.49 -3.54
N SER A 85 2.45 -7.91 -4.53
CA SER A 85 2.03 -8.63 -5.72
C SER A 85 3.16 -8.63 -6.77
N ASN A 86 4.05 -9.58 -6.66
CA ASN A 86 5.12 -9.87 -7.61
C ASN A 86 4.80 -11.15 -8.40
N PRO A 87 5.53 -11.49 -9.47
CA PRO A 87 5.23 -12.68 -10.28
C PRO A 87 5.09 -13.99 -9.51
N LEU A 88 5.74 -14.12 -8.36
CA LEU A 88 5.65 -15.33 -7.51
C LEU A 88 4.37 -15.31 -6.64
N THR A 89 3.96 -14.15 -6.16
CA THR A 89 2.82 -14.00 -5.24
C THR A 89 1.52 -13.62 -5.96
N MET A 90 1.58 -13.13 -7.19
CA MET A 90 0.42 -12.81 -8.02
C MET A 90 -0.57 -13.99 -8.14
N PRO A 91 -0.14 -15.21 -8.53
CA PRO A 91 -1.08 -16.31 -8.72
C PRO A 91 -1.92 -16.60 -7.47
N PRO A 92 -1.34 -16.83 -6.29
CA PRO A 92 -2.15 -17.11 -5.10
C PRO A 92 -3.02 -15.93 -4.65
N ILE A 93 -2.56 -14.68 -4.83
CA ILE A 93 -3.35 -13.50 -4.45
C ILE A 93 -4.57 -13.36 -5.36
N PHE A 94 -4.38 -13.45 -6.68
CA PHE A 94 -5.48 -13.28 -7.63
C PHE A 94 -6.45 -14.48 -7.63
N TYR A 95 -5.94 -15.68 -7.38
CA TYR A 95 -6.80 -16.84 -7.17
C TYR A 95 -7.69 -16.67 -5.93
N PHE A 96 -7.14 -16.19 -4.82
CA PHE A 96 -7.92 -15.86 -3.64
C PHE A 96 -8.98 -14.78 -3.92
N ASN A 97 -8.58 -13.72 -4.64
CA ASN A 97 -9.50 -12.66 -5.05
C ASN A 97 -10.62 -13.21 -5.93
N TYR A 98 -10.31 -14.09 -6.87
CA TYR A 98 -11.28 -14.76 -7.71
C TYR A 98 -12.27 -15.59 -6.89
N LEU A 99 -11.80 -16.39 -5.92
CA LEU A 99 -12.67 -17.16 -5.03
C LEU A 99 -13.62 -16.27 -4.21
N VAL A 100 -13.14 -15.13 -3.74
CA VAL A 100 -13.99 -14.15 -3.04
C VAL A 100 -15.05 -13.58 -3.99
N GLY A 101 -14.68 -13.30 -5.23
CA GLY A 101 -15.61 -12.79 -6.24
C GLY A 101 -16.67 -13.79 -6.63
N THR A 102 -16.32 -15.05 -6.86
CA THR A 102 -17.29 -16.14 -7.15
C THR A 102 -18.24 -16.36 -5.98
N TRP A 103 -17.70 -16.33 -4.75
CA TRP A 103 -18.54 -16.41 -3.56
C TRP A 103 -19.56 -15.27 -3.46
N ILE A 104 -19.16 -14.03 -3.79
CA ILE A 104 -20.06 -12.86 -3.79
C ILE A 104 -21.14 -12.98 -4.88
N LEU A 105 -20.76 -13.50 -6.06
CA LEU A 105 -21.68 -13.68 -7.19
C LEU A 105 -22.59 -14.90 -7.05
N GLY A 106 -22.30 -15.80 -6.12
CA GLY A 106 -23.02 -17.08 -6.00
C GLY A 106 -22.76 -18.04 -7.16
N THR A 107 -21.64 -17.86 -7.88
CA THR A 107 -21.23 -18.73 -8.97
C THR A 107 -20.27 -19.81 -8.46
N GLU A 108 -20.31 -21.01 -9.06
CA GLU A 108 -19.33 -22.04 -8.73
C GLU A 108 -17.95 -21.63 -9.24
N ALA A 109 -16.93 -21.77 -8.38
CA ALA A 109 -15.55 -21.56 -8.81
C ALA A 109 -15.18 -22.72 -9.75
N GLU A 110 -14.72 -22.43 -10.95
CA GLU A 110 -14.17 -23.45 -11.82
C GLU A 110 -12.90 -24.04 -11.19
N ALA A 111 -13.04 -25.26 -10.66
CA ALA A 111 -11.95 -25.98 -10.00
C ALA A 111 -10.79 -26.36 -10.96
N SER A 112 -11.00 -26.19 -12.27
CA SER A 112 -10.06 -26.58 -13.33
C SER A 112 -9.24 -25.45 -13.91
N LEU A 113 -9.14 -24.30 -13.23
CA LEU A 113 -8.23 -23.23 -13.65
C LEU A 113 -6.78 -23.73 -13.54
N HIS A 114 -6.32 -24.44 -14.57
CA HIS A 114 -4.90 -24.67 -14.77
C HIS A 114 -4.29 -23.32 -15.14
N PHE A 115 -3.59 -22.72 -14.18
CA PHE A 115 -2.88 -21.46 -14.40
C PHE A 115 -1.75 -21.71 -15.37
N GLU A 116 -1.96 -21.41 -16.63
CA GLU A 116 -0.94 -21.39 -17.66
C GLU A 116 -0.44 -19.96 -17.82
N MET A 117 0.87 -19.76 -17.70
CA MET A 117 1.49 -18.44 -17.87
C MET A 117 1.71 -18.15 -19.37
N SER A 118 0.61 -18.26 -20.13
CA SER A 118 0.53 -18.00 -21.58
C SER A 118 -0.26 -16.74 -21.84
N TRP A 119 0.13 -15.93 -22.81
CA TRP A 119 -0.63 -14.75 -23.23
C TRP A 119 -2.02 -15.12 -23.73
N ASP A 120 -2.17 -16.22 -24.45
CA ASP A 120 -3.47 -16.70 -24.95
C ASP A 120 -4.38 -17.10 -23.79
N TRP A 121 -3.84 -17.77 -22.77
CA TRP A 121 -4.59 -18.09 -21.56
C TRP A 121 -5.06 -16.83 -20.82
N ILE A 122 -4.16 -15.82 -20.68
CA ILE A 122 -4.49 -14.54 -20.03
C ILE A 122 -5.63 -13.84 -20.78
N VAL A 123 -5.61 -13.81 -22.11
CA VAL A 123 -6.62 -13.09 -22.90
C VAL A 123 -7.95 -13.82 -22.90
N THR A 124 -7.98 -15.12 -23.11
CA THR A 124 -9.22 -15.91 -23.18
C THR A 124 -9.85 -16.08 -21.79
N THR A 125 -9.03 -16.34 -20.78
CA THR A 125 -9.51 -16.56 -19.41
C THR A 125 -9.92 -15.25 -18.73
N LEU A 126 -9.25 -14.12 -19.04
CA LEU A 126 -9.66 -12.81 -18.55
C LEU A 126 -11.06 -12.41 -19.03
N ASP A 127 -11.46 -12.81 -20.23
CA ASP A 127 -12.77 -12.45 -20.79
C ASP A 127 -13.94 -13.18 -20.08
N GLU A 128 -13.67 -14.35 -19.51
CA GLU A 128 -14.65 -15.11 -18.72
C GLU A 128 -14.58 -14.83 -17.22
N LEU A 129 -13.39 -14.61 -16.69
CA LEU A 129 -13.16 -14.50 -15.26
C LEU A 129 -13.00 -13.06 -14.75
N TRP A 130 -13.02 -12.05 -15.65
CA TRP A 130 -12.75 -10.67 -15.25
C TRP A 130 -13.72 -10.16 -14.17
N LEU A 131 -15.01 -10.51 -14.29
CA LEU A 131 -16.03 -10.00 -13.38
C LEU A 131 -15.82 -10.51 -11.93
N PRO A 132 -15.73 -11.83 -11.66
CA PRO A 132 -15.46 -12.31 -10.32
C PRO A 132 -14.08 -11.88 -9.82
N LEU A 133 -13.05 -11.90 -10.69
CA LEU A 133 -11.71 -11.49 -10.31
C LEU A 133 -11.66 -10.01 -9.86
N TYR A 134 -12.20 -9.08 -10.64
CA TYR A 134 -12.21 -7.66 -10.28
C TYR A 134 -13.11 -7.35 -9.09
N LEU A 135 -14.29 -7.96 -9.02
CA LEU A 135 -15.21 -7.79 -7.88
C LEU A 135 -14.55 -8.26 -6.57
N GLY A 136 -13.94 -9.44 -6.59
CA GLY A 136 -13.20 -9.95 -5.46
C GLY A 136 -11.99 -9.11 -5.13
N SER A 137 -11.22 -8.66 -6.13
CA SER A 137 -10.07 -7.78 -5.94
C SER A 137 -10.42 -6.44 -5.30
N ILE A 138 -11.50 -5.81 -5.74
CA ILE A 138 -12.00 -4.56 -5.15
C ILE A 138 -12.44 -4.80 -3.70
N THR A 139 -13.15 -5.89 -3.45
CA THR A 139 -13.63 -6.26 -2.11
C THR A 139 -12.46 -6.53 -1.16
N VAL A 140 -11.56 -7.43 -1.54
CA VAL A 140 -10.37 -7.77 -0.74
C VAL A 140 -9.48 -6.55 -0.55
N GLY A 141 -9.21 -5.80 -1.63
CA GLY A 141 -8.43 -4.57 -1.59
C GLY A 141 -9.03 -3.52 -0.64
N THR A 142 -10.35 -3.36 -0.66
CA THR A 142 -11.05 -2.44 0.25
C THR A 142 -10.95 -2.90 1.70
N VAL A 143 -11.16 -4.18 1.97
CA VAL A 143 -11.02 -4.75 3.33
C VAL A 143 -9.59 -4.58 3.83
N LEU A 144 -8.59 -4.87 3.01
CA LEU A 144 -7.17 -4.67 3.36
C LEU A 144 -6.85 -3.20 3.60
N ALA A 145 -7.37 -2.29 2.77
CA ALA A 145 -7.18 -0.85 2.94
C ALA A 145 -7.77 -0.35 4.26
N VAL A 146 -9.01 -0.71 4.55
CA VAL A 146 -9.71 -0.29 5.78
C VAL A 146 -9.03 -0.87 7.02
N THR A 147 -8.77 -2.17 7.02
CA THR A 147 -8.15 -2.86 8.17
C THR A 147 -6.73 -2.37 8.44
N SER A 148 -5.92 -2.17 7.40
CA SER A 148 -4.57 -1.62 7.55
C SER A 148 -4.58 -0.18 8.04
N TYR A 149 -5.47 0.66 7.54
CA TYR A 149 -5.60 2.05 7.97
C TYR A 149 -5.92 2.15 9.47
N PHE A 150 -6.97 1.49 9.90
CA PHE A 150 -7.37 1.50 11.32
C PHE A 150 -6.39 0.74 12.20
N GLY A 151 -5.87 -0.39 11.74
CA GLY A 151 -4.86 -1.18 12.45
C GLY A 151 -3.60 -0.37 12.76
N LEU A 152 -3.09 0.38 11.77
CA LEU A 152 -1.93 1.26 11.97
C LEU A 152 -2.24 2.42 12.91
N HIS A 153 -3.42 3.03 12.82
CA HIS A 153 -3.81 4.06 13.77
C HIS A 153 -3.86 3.54 15.20
N LEU A 154 -4.42 2.34 15.41
CA LEU A 154 -4.47 1.68 16.70
C LEU A 154 -3.06 1.33 17.20
N PHE A 155 -2.23 0.75 16.33
CA PHE A 155 -0.82 0.43 16.65
C PHE A 155 -0.06 1.67 17.13
N TRP A 156 -0.14 2.79 16.40
CA TRP A 156 0.49 4.03 16.80
C TRP A 156 -0.03 4.56 18.14
N LYS A 157 -1.33 4.50 18.37
CA LYS A 157 -1.94 4.93 19.64
C LYS A 157 -1.39 4.13 20.82
N ILE A 158 -1.31 2.80 20.68
CA ILE A 158 -0.79 1.91 21.71
C ILE A 158 0.72 2.16 21.91
N HIS A 159 1.49 2.26 20.84
CA HIS A 159 2.93 2.46 20.90
C HIS A 159 3.30 3.79 21.57
N VAL A 160 2.63 4.88 21.22
CA VAL A 160 2.84 6.19 21.85
C VAL A 160 2.50 6.14 23.34
N ARG A 161 1.35 5.54 23.70
CA ARG A 161 0.93 5.41 25.10
C ARG A 161 1.97 4.66 25.94
N ARG A 162 2.43 3.51 25.45
CA ARG A 162 3.48 2.72 26.14
C ARG A 162 4.79 3.49 26.27
N SER A 163 5.16 4.26 25.27
CA SER A 163 6.38 5.11 25.31
C SER A 163 6.26 6.22 26.34
N TRP A 164 5.10 6.83 26.51
CA TRP A 164 4.82 7.84 27.53
C TRP A 164 4.87 7.24 28.95
N GLU A 165 4.24 6.10 29.16
CA GLU A 165 4.23 5.40 30.45
C GLU A 165 5.66 5.06 30.90
N ARG A 166 6.49 4.53 30.00
CA ARG A 166 7.92 4.25 30.28
C ARG A 166 8.69 5.51 30.67
N ARG A 167 8.50 6.62 29.96
CA ARG A 167 9.16 7.89 30.28
C ARG A 167 8.72 8.45 31.64
N MET A 168 7.46 8.34 31.96
CA MET A 168 6.93 8.76 33.26
C MET A 168 7.51 7.94 34.40
N GLN A 169 7.61 6.62 34.24
CA GLN A 169 8.25 5.74 35.24
C GLN A 169 9.72 6.09 35.45
N GLN A 170 10.47 6.33 34.35
CA GLN A 170 11.87 6.74 34.43
C GLN A 170 12.06 8.09 35.15
N ARG A 171 11.17 9.06 34.92
CA ARG A 171 11.21 10.35 35.62
C ARG A 171 10.91 10.19 37.12
N ARG A 172 9.90 9.37 37.46
CA ARG A 172 9.57 9.09 38.87
C ARG A 172 10.71 8.37 39.60
N ALA A 173 11.34 7.38 38.94
CA ALA A 173 12.49 6.69 39.52
C ALA A 173 13.69 7.60 39.76
N LYS A 174 13.98 8.54 38.86
CA LYS A 174 15.04 9.53 39.05
C LYS A 174 14.73 10.49 40.19
N ALA A 175 13.52 11.01 40.27
CA ALA A 175 13.10 11.89 41.35
C ALA A 175 13.19 11.24 42.76
N ALA A 176 12.91 9.92 42.81
CA ALA A 176 13.02 9.14 44.07
C ALA A 176 14.48 8.83 44.47
N GLN A 177 15.45 8.94 43.56
CA GLN A 177 16.89 8.78 43.86
C GLN A 177 17.57 10.09 44.26
N GLU A 178 16.94 11.22 43.95
CA GLU A 178 17.47 12.57 44.26
C GLU A 178 16.89 13.12 45.60
N SER A 179 15.92 12.46 46.18
CA SER A 179 15.30 12.76 47.48
C SER A 179 15.93 11.91 48.59
#